data_cf52c9196d6b67093d607e852b3581f6
#
_entry.id   cf52c9196d6b67093d607e852b3581f6
#
_cell.length_a   1.000
_cell.length_b   1.000
_cell.length_c   1.000
_cell.angle_alpha   90.00
_cell.angle_beta   90.00
_cell.angle_gamma   90.00
#
_symmetry.space_group_name_H-M   'P 1'
#
loop_
_entity.id
_entity.type
_entity.pdbx_description
1 polymer ?
#
loop_
_entity_poly.entity_id
_entity_poly.type
_entity_poly.pdbx_seq_one_letter_code
_entity_poly.pdbx_strand_id
1 'polypeptide(L)'
;MFEFSTPRNAILMIGDGMGRNHIEAAKKEGMKVFWADTLPNVGTCKTYSYSVIPLGKAEYTDSAASATALSSGYKTINGYVGMDHLKRARKNVRELAYEKGAKTAVITTDVITGATPAGFTAHCGSRNRTALIQSQIDALVNEGKIDWCQGSVGNALTSKTKEALATISADGSSFFMMLEEAYIDKNSHNNKYPEMISAVNRYNDAIAYVIEFVLMHPDTVLMITADHETGGAKQQRRHLHAD
;
A
#
# COMPACT_ATOMS: atom_id res chain seq x y z
N MET A 1 -34.26 -4.10 -2.54
CA MET A 1 -33.34 -4.95 -1.75
C MET A 1 -32.08 -5.06 -2.60
N PHE A 2 -30.99 -4.43 -2.18
CA PHE A 2 -29.72 -4.55 -2.88
C PHE A 2 -29.18 -5.97 -2.59
N GLU A 3 -29.18 -6.84 -3.59
CA GLU A 3 -28.41 -8.08 -3.51
C GLU A 3 -26.93 -7.71 -3.50
N PHE A 4 -26.28 -7.85 -2.37
CA PHE A 4 -24.82 -7.78 -2.30
C PHE A 4 -24.27 -9.00 -3.06
N SER A 5 -23.79 -8.80 -4.27
CA SER A 5 -23.04 -9.83 -4.98
C SER A 5 -21.83 -10.24 -4.11
N THR A 6 -21.51 -11.52 -4.09
CA THR A 6 -20.27 -11.98 -3.44
C THR A 6 -19.09 -11.28 -4.10
N PRO A 7 -18.23 -10.56 -3.34
CA PRO A 7 -17.11 -9.85 -3.94
C PRO A 7 -16.21 -10.80 -4.73
N ARG A 8 -15.90 -10.43 -5.95
CA ARG A 8 -15.03 -11.18 -6.86
C ARG A 8 -13.67 -10.53 -7.01
N ASN A 9 -13.61 -9.23 -6.74
CA ASN A 9 -12.45 -8.39 -6.95
C ASN A 9 -12.05 -7.74 -5.63
N ALA A 10 -10.75 -7.44 -5.48
CA ALA A 10 -10.24 -6.71 -4.32
C ALA A 10 -9.16 -5.71 -4.73
N ILE A 11 -9.27 -4.49 -4.19
CA ILE A 11 -8.25 -3.44 -4.32
C ILE A 11 -7.79 -3.06 -2.92
N LEU A 12 -6.48 -3.13 -2.68
CA LEU A 12 -5.84 -2.66 -1.47
C LEU A 12 -4.98 -1.44 -1.79
N MET A 13 -5.30 -0.31 -1.19
CA MET A 13 -4.55 0.93 -1.31
C MET A 13 -3.78 1.21 -0.02
N ILE A 14 -2.49 1.49 -0.13
CA ILE A 14 -1.58 1.72 1.00
C ILE A 14 -0.92 3.09 0.85
N GLY A 15 -1.15 3.97 1.83
CA GLY A 15 -0.36 5.19 2.00
C GLY A 15 0.78 4.91 2.97
N ASP A 16 2.00 4.68 2.45
CA ASP A 16 3.16 4.35 3.29
C ASP A 16 3.45 5.50 4.25
N GLY A 17 3.56 5.19 5.54
CA GLY A 17 3.83 6.16 6.59
C GLY A 17 2.69 7.15 6.90
N MET A 18 1.51 6.97 6.29
CA MET A 18 0.41 7.92 6.36
C MET A 18 -0.38 7.80 7.67
N GLY A 19 0.04 8.50 8.72
CA GLY A 19 -0.76 8.67 9.94
C GLY A 19 -1.86 9.75 9.78
N ARG A 20 -2.73 9.83 10.76
CA ARG A 20 -3.81 10.84 10.81
C ARG A 20 -3.29 12.27 10.70
N ASN A 21 -2.14 12.56 11.29
CA ASN A 21 -1.56 13.91 11.24
C ASN A 21 -1.16 14.32 9.82
N HIS A 22 -0.80 13.40 8.93
CA HIS A 22 -0.50 13.68 7.52
C HIS A 22 -1.76 14.13 6.78
N ILE A 23 -2.89 13.44 7.01
CA ILE A 23 -4.19 13.79 6.44
C ILE A 23 -4.64 15.15 6.95
N GLU A 24 -4.56 15.39 8.26
CA GLU A 24 -4.93 16.68 8.85
C GLU A 24 -4.01 17.82 8.38
N ALA A 25 -2.74 17.54 8.16
CA ALA A 25 -1.82 18.52 7.56
C ALA A 25 -2.25 18.87 6.14
N ALA A 26 -2.58 17.90 5.29
CA ALA A 26 -3.05 18.13 3.94
C ALA A 26 -4.40 18.90 3.91
N LYS A 27 -5.33 18.61 4.85
CA LYS A 27 -6.57 19.36 5.01
C LYS A 27 -6.30 20.84 5.35
N LYS A 28 -5.34 21.12 6.24
CA LYS A 28 -4.94 22.51 6.57
C LYS A 28 -4.29 23.24 5.40
N GLU A 29 -3.62 22.53 4.51
CA GLU A 29 -3.01 23.10 3.30
C GLU A 29 -3.98 23.11 2.09
N GLY A 30 -5.27 22.86 2.31
CA GLY A 30 -6.32 23.08 1.32
C GLY A 30 -7.00 21.85 0.74
N MET A 31 -6.64 20.64 1.16
CA MET A 31 -7.39 19.44 0.79
C MET A 31 -8.80 19.50 1.41
N LYS A 32 -9.82 19.62 0.58
CA LYS A 32 -11.20 19.80 1.03
C LYS A 32 -11.84 18.52 1.57
N VAL A 33 -11.54 17.39 0.92
CA VAL A 33 -12.10 16.08 1.23
C VAL A 33 -10.96 15.06 1.17
N PHE A 34 -10.82 14.25 2.20
CA PHE A 34 -10.06 13.00 2.10
C PHE A 34 -11.05 11.91 1.72
N TRP A 35 -10.98 11.42 0.50
CA TRP A 35 -12.00 10.54 -0.07
C TRP A 35 -12.19 9.23 0.70
N ALA A 36 -11.18 8.73 1.38
CA ALA A 36 -11.35 7.55 2.23
C ALA A 36 -12.34 7.78 3.40
N ASP A 37 -12.50 9.04 3.85
CA ASP A 37 -13.47 9.38 4.91
C ASP A 37 -14.94 9.22 4.44
N THR A 38 -15.19 9.08 3.15
CA THR A 38 -16.54 8.87 2.58
C THR A 38 -16.97 7.41 2.57
N LEU A 39 -16.06 6.48 2.86
CA LEU A 39 -16.37 5.05 2.86
C LEU A 39 -17.21 4.67 4.09
N PRO A 40 -18.19 3.77 3.94
CA PRO A 40 -19.16 3.47 4.98
C PRO A 40 -18.59 2.68 6.16
N ASN A 41 -17.48 1.97 5.95
CA ASN A 41 -16.89 1.09 6.96
C ASN A 41 -15.51 1.60 7.37
N VAL A 42 -15.32 1.81 8.67
CA VAL A 42 -14.05 2.24 9.25
C VAL A 42 -13.61 1.24 10.29
N GLY A 43 -12.34 0.85 10.24
CA GLY A 43 -11.71 -0.03 11.21
C GLY A 43 -10.38 0.53 11.71
N THR A 44 -9.84 -0.09 12.72
CA THR A 44 -8.50 0.21 13.24
C THR A 44 -7.69 -1.07 13.33
N CYS A 45 -6.42 -0.99 12.99
CA CYS A 45 -5.47 -2.10 13.16
C CYS A 45 -4.23 -1.64 13.93
N LYS A 46 -3.60 -2.59 14.61
CA LYS A 46 -2.34 -2.35 15.31
C LYS A 46 -1.19 -2.61 14.34
N THR A 47 -0.31 -1.64 14.18
CA THR A 47 0.78 -1.66 13.19
C THR A 47 2.11 -2.20 13.73
N TYR A 48 2.21 -2.60 15.01
CA TYR A 48 3.45 -3.11 15.58
C TYR A 48 4.00 -4.33 14.83
N SER A 49 5.33 -4.44 14.78
CA SER A 49 6.06 -5.62 14.30
C SER A 49 6.37 -6.60 15.45
N TYR A 50 6.84 -7.80 15.09
CA TYR A 50 7.27 -8.81 16.04
C TYR A 50 8.71 -8.52 16.49
N SER A 51 8.95 -8.48 17.81
CA SER A 51 10.30 -8.38 18.36
C SER A 51 10.80 -9.73 18.88
N VAL A 52 12.07 -10.00 18.64
CA VAL A 52 12.74 -11.18 19.21
C VAL A 52 13.41 -10.90 20.55
N ILE A 53 13.63 -9.63 20.92
CA ILE A 53 14.31 -9.23 22.16
C ILE A 53 13.62 -7.99 22.77
N PRO A 54 12.86 -8.16 23.86
CA PRO A 54 12.35 -9.39 24.44
C PRO A 54 11.32 -10.06 23.55
N LEU A 55 11.33 -11.40 23.53
CA LEU A 55 10.49 -12.20 22.64
C LEU A 55 9.01 -11.82 22.71
N GLY A 56 8.42 -11.55 21.54
CA GLY A 56 7.00 -11.21 21.40
C GLY A 56 6.58 -9.81 21.86
N LYS A 57 7.52 -8.95 22.30
CA LYS A 57 7.19 -7.54 22.60
C LYS A 57 6.84 -6.81 21.31
N ALA A 58 5.81 -5.96 21.38
CA ALA A 58 5.46 -5.06 20.27
C ALA A 58 6.60 -4.07 20.01
N GLU A 59 6.94 -3.86 18.75
CA GLU A 59 7.98 -2.95 18.29
C GLU A 59 7.41 -2.06 17.19
N TYR A 60 7.97 -0.86 17.00
CA TYR A 60 7.62 -0.03 15.86
C TYR A 60 7.95 -0.77 14.57
N THR A 61 6.95 -0.91 13.71
CA THR A 61 7.10 -1.62 12.44
C THR A 61 7.86 -0.80 11.42
N ASP A 62 8.57 -1.48 10.53
CA ASP A 62 8.97 -0.91 9.25
C ASP A 62 8.01 -1.34 8.13
N SER A 63 8.14 -0.75 6.94
CA SER A 63 7.27 -1.06 5.80
C SER A 63 7.37 -2.52 5.36
N ALA A 64 8.52 -3.20 5.53
CA ALA A 64 8.66 -4.61 5.15
C ALA A 64 7.82 -5.53 6.06
N ALA A 65 7.92 -5.35 7.37
CA ALA A 65 7.16 -6.15 8.33
C ALA A 65 5.66 -5.84 8.25
N SER A 66 5.27 -4.57 8.05
CA SER A 66 3.86 -4.22 7.93
C SER A 66 3.26 -4.69 6.59
N ALA A 67 3.95 -4.53 5.46
CA ALA A 67 3.50 -5.08 4.19
C ALA A 67 3.38 -6.60 4.23
N THR A 68 4.31 -7.30 4.90
CA THR A 68 4.19 -8.75 5.15
C THR A 68 2.93 -9.06 5.96
N ALA A 69 2.65 -8.28 7.01
CA ALA A 69 1.44 -8.49 7.81
C ALA A 69 0.15 -8.21 7.03
N LEU A 70 0.12 -7.14 6.22
CA LEU A 70 -1.02 -6.79 5.37
C LEU A 70 -1.26 -7.84 4.27
N SER A 71 -0.19 -8.36 3.68
CA SER A 71 -0.28 -9.29 2.55
C SER A 71 -0.53 -10.73 2.97
N SER A 72 -0.03 -11.18 4.13
CA SER A 72 -0.05 -12.58 4.54
C SER A 72 -0.82 -12.86 5.84
N GLY A 73 -1.17 -11.83 6.61
CA GLY A 73 -1.78 -11.97 7.93
C GLY A 73 -0.80 -12.33 9.05
N TYR A 74 0.51 -12.41 8.79
CA TYR A 74 1.53 -12.80 9.77
C TYR A 74 2.38 -11.59 10.19
N LYS A 75 2.41 -11.30 11.49
CA LYS A 75 3.38 -10.38 12.08
C LYS A 75 4.80 -10.95 11.97
N THR A 76 5.74 -10.11 11.58
CA THR A 76 7.15 -10.52 11.40
C THR A 76 8.12 -9.47 11.94
N ILE A 77 9.40 -9.77 11.86
CA ILE A 77 10.52 -8.93 12.29
C ILE A 77 10.75 -7.84 11.25
N ASN A 78 11.11 -6.64 11.69
CA ASN A 78 11.49 -5.54 10.81
C ASN A 78 12.54 -5.97 9.78
N GLY A 79 12.34 -5.53 8.55
CA GLY A 79 13.18 -5.89 7.41
C GLY A 79 12.81 -7.19 6.69
N TYR A 80 12.01 -8.08 7.27
CA TYR A 80 11.59 -9.32 6.62
C TYR A 80 10.44 -9.07 5.62
N VAL A 81 10.54 -9.68 4.45
CA VAL A 81 9.61 -9.53 3.33
C VAL A 81 8.96 -10.88 3.03
N GLY A 82 7.64 -10.98 3.13
CA GLY A 82 6.87 -12.19 2.82
C GLY A 82 7.23 -13.42 3.66
N MET A 83 7.95 -13.23 4.77
CA MET A 83 8.37 -14.29 5.68
C MET A 83 7.87 -14.04 7.09
N ASP A 84 7.57 -15.08 7.85
CA ASP A 84 7.32 -14.97 9.29
C ASP A 84 8.62 -14.79 10.10
N HIS A 85 8.46 -14.58 11.41
CA HIS A 85 9.58 -14.38 12.34
C HIS A 85 10.53 -15.60 12.45
N LEU A 86 10.13 -16.76 11.97
CA LEU A 86 10.95 -17.97 11.87
C LEU A 86 11.57 -18.16 10.47
N LYS A 87 11.56 -17.13 9.63
CA LYS A 87 12.07 -17.14 8.25
C LYS A 87 11.36 -18.13 7.32
N ARG A 88 10.14 -18.51 7.62
CA ARG A 88 9.32 -19.33 6.72
C ARG A 88 8.57 -18.43 5.77
N ALA A 89 8.66 -18.68 4.46
CA ALA A 89 7.86 -17.99 3.47
C ALA A 89 6.36 -18.16 3.77
N ARG A 90 5.60 -17.07 3.68
CA ARG A 90 4.16 -17.07 3.92
C ARG A 90 3.44 -16.61 2.67
N LYS A 91 2.57 -17.46 2.14
CA LYS A 91 1.74 -17.07 1.00
C LYS A 91 1.05 -15.74 1.27
N ASN A 92 1.16 -14.84 0.34
CA ASN A 92 0.49 -13.56 0.38
C ASN A 92 -0.84 -13.59 -0.38
N VAL A 93 -1.68 -12.58 -0.17
CA VAL A 93 -3.01 -12.50 -0.80
C VAL A 93 -2.95 -12.46 -2.33
N ARG A 94 -1.90 -11.86 -2.94
CA ARG A 94 -1.72 -11.87 -4.39
C ARG A 94 -1.50 -13.30 -4.91
N GLU A 95 -0.65 -14.09 -4.24
CA GLU A 95 -0.42 -15.49 -4.59
C GLU A 95 -1.69 -16.33 -4.47
N LEU A 96 -2.46 -16.13 -3.39
CA LEU A 96 -3.74 -16.80 -3.18
C LEU A 96 -4.77 -16.41 -4.25
N ALA A 97 -4.79 -15.15 -4.67
CA ALA A 97 -5.65 -14.67 -5.74
C ALA A 97 -5.27 -15.33 -7.07
N TYR A 98 -3.98 -15.33 -7.42
CA TYR A 98 -3.47 -15.99 -8.62
C TYR A 98 -3.82 -17.49 -8.66
N GLU A 99 -3.60 -18.22 -7.55
CA GLU A 99 -3.93 -19.66 -7.45
C GLU A 99 -5.43 -19.94 -7.66
N LYS A 100 -6.29 -18.95 -7.43
CA LYS A 100 -7.73 -19.03 -7.70
C LYS A 100 -8.10 -18.55 -9.10
N GLY A 101 -7.13 -18.30 -9.96
CA GLY A 101 -7.33 -17.83 -11.34
C GLY A 101 -7.66 -16.35 -11.47
N ALA A 102 -7.44 -15.55 -10.41
CA ALA A 102 -7.62 -14.11 -10.48
C ALA A 102 -6.40 -13.45 -11.14
N LYS A 103 -6.63 -12.39 -11.91
CA LYS A 103 -5.57 -11.48 -12.36
C LYS A 103 -5.00 -10.69 -11.19
N THR A 104 -3.71 -10.36 -11.26
CA THR A 104 -3.04 -9.67 -10.16
C THR A 104 -2.25 -8.47 -10.64
N ALA A 105 -2.29 -7.38 -9.85
CA ALA A 105 -1.57 -6.16 -10.13
C ALA A 105 -0.88 -5.60 -8.87
N VAL A 106 0.32 -5.05 -9.06
CA VAL A 106 1.06 -4.31 -8.03
C VAL A 106 1.59 -3.02 -8.64
N ILE A 107 1.24 -1.89 -8.04
CA ILE A 107 1.66 -0.54 -8.46
C ILE A 107 2.22 0.20 -7.26
N THR A 108 3.31 0.93 -7.47
CA THR A 108 3.89 1.79 -6.44
C THR A 108 4.54 3.03 -7.03
N THR A 109 4.51 4.12 -6.29
CA THR A 109 5.31 5.31 -6.59
C THR A 109 6.79 5.11 -6.28
N ASP A 110 7.16 4.12 -5.45
CA ASP A 110 8.54 3.69 -5.19
C ASP A 110 9.10 2.81 -6.33
N VAL A 111 10.37 2.42 -6.21
CA VAL A 111 10.92 1.33 -7.03
C VAL A 111 10.16 0.04 -6.72
N ILE A 112 9.99 -0.82 -7.72
CA ILE A 112 9.18 -2.04 -7.56
C ILE A 112 9.79 -3.04 -6.57
N THR A 113 11.07 -2.93 -6.26
CA THR A 113 11.77 -3.68 -5.23
C THR A 113 11.67 -3.05 -3.83
N GLY A 114 10.91 -1.96 -3.68
CA GLY A 114 10.61 -1.33 -2.40
C GLY A 114 9.94 -2.31 -1.42
N ALA A 115 10.00 -2.01 -0.14
CA ALA A 115 9.57 -2.94 0.90
C ALA A 115 8.09 -3.32 0.79
N THR A 116 7.23 -2.35 0.52
CA THR A 116 5.77 -2.58 0.42
C THR A 116 5.40 -3.43 -0.79
N PRO A 117 5.78 -3.09 -2.04
CA PRO A 117 5.48 -3.96 -3.17
C PRO A 117 6.16 -5.33 -3.04
N ALA A 118 7.36 -5.40 -2.47
CA ALA A 118 8.04 -6.67 -2.24
C ALA A 118 7.26 -7.61 -1.30
N GLY A 119 6.54 -7.08 -0.31
CA GLY A 119 5.67 -7.86 0.58
C GLY A 119 4.54 -8.61 -0.16
N PHE A 120 4.22 -8.20 -1.39
CA PHE A 120 3.22 -8.84 -2.26
C PHE A 120 3.83 -9.64 -3.41
N THR A 121 5.15 -9.55 -3.64
CA THR A 121 5.80 -10.12 -4.83
C THR A 121 6.99 -11.03 -4.50
N ALA A 122 7.50 -11.02 -3.27
CA ALA A 122 8.73 -11.72 -2.93
C ALA A 122 8.73 -12.30 -1.51
N HIS A 123 9.65 -13.23 -1.27
CA HIS A 123 9.94 -13.81 0.04
C HIS A 123 11.43 -13.69 0.31
N CYS A 124 11.81 -12.86 1.29
CA CYS A 124 13.20 -12.56 1.57
C CYS A 124 13.42 -12.17 3.03
N GLY A 125 14.49 -12.67 3.64
CA GLY A 125 14.88 -12.35 5.02
C GLY A 125 15.45 -10.94 5.22
N SER A 126 15.46 -10.09 4.19
CA SER A 126 15.86 -8.68 4.32
C SER A 126 15.40 -7.86 3.12
N ARG A 127 14.72 -6.73 3.38
CA ARG A 127 14.31 -5.74 2.36
C ARG A 127 15.49 -5.15 1.55
N ASN A 128 16.72 -5.24 2.11
CA ASN A 128 17.91 -4.71 1.46
C ASN A 128 18.48 -5.65 0.39
N ARG A 129 17.95 -6.86 0.23
CA ARG A 129 18.37 -7.80 -0.80
C ARG A 129 17.63 -7.54 -2.12
N THR A 130 17.74 -6.32 -2.63
CA THR A 130 17.00 -5.84 -3.80
C THR A 130 17.20 -6.68 -5.05
N ALA A 131 18.41 -7.18 -5.29
CA ALA A 131 18.68 -8.07 -6.43
C ALA A 131 17.91 -9.40 -6.35
N LEU A 132 17.77 -9.99 -5.14
CA LEU A 132 16.97 -11.19 -4.93
C LEU A 132 15.48 -10.89 -5.11
N ILE A 133 15.00 -9.77 -4.57
CA ILE A 133 13.61 -9.33 -4.74
C ILE A 133 13.33 -9.13 -6.23
N GLN A 134 14.21 -8.44 -6.96
CA GLN A 134 14.04 -8.22 -8.41
C GLN A 134 13.96 -9.55 -9.17
N SER A 135 14.85 -10.51 -8.88
CA SER A 135 14.83 -11.81 -9.56
C SER A 135 13.53 -12.59 -9.34
N GLN A 136 12.91 -12.45 -8.16
CA GLN A 136 11.61 -13.07 -7.90
C GLN A 136 10.48 -12.35 -8.65
N ILE A 137 10.52 -11.00 -8.74
CA ILE A 137 9.56 -10.24 -9.54
C ILE A 137 9.69 -10.61 -11.02
N ASP A 138 10.90 -10.68 -11.54
CA ASP A 138 11.16 -11.06 -12.93
C ASP A 138 10.61 -12.47 -13.23
N ALA A 139 10.75 -13.40 -12.30
CA ALA A 139 10.16 -14.74 -12.43
C ALA A 139 8.62 -14.68 -12.49
N LEU A 140 7.97 -13.87 -11.64
CA LEU A 140 6.51 -13.70 -11.68
C LEU A 140 6.04 -13.14 -13.03
N VAL A 141 6.75 -12.15 -13.58
CA VAL A 141 6.43 -11.54 -14.88
C VAL A 141 6.64 -12.55 -16.01
N ASN A 142 7.81 -13.20 -16.05
CA ASN A 142 8.16 -14.14 -17.11
C ASN A 142 7.27 -15.39 -17.13
N GLU A 143 6.77 -15.80 -15.96
CA GLU A 143 5.87 -16.96 -15.83
C GLU A 143 4.38 -16.58 -15.96
N GLY A 144 4.06 -15.32 -16.22
CA GLY A 144 2.68 -14.83 -16.33
C GLY A 144 1.90 -14.95 -15.01
N LYS A 145 2.59 -14.88 -13.86
CA LYS A 145 1.98 -14.98 -12.52
C LYS A 145 1.58 -13.63 -11.94
N ILE A 146 1.81 -12.55 -12.68
CA ILE A 146 1.35 -11.19 -12.39
C ILE A 146 1.02 -10.50 -13.70
N ASP A 147 -0.15 -9.87 -13.78
CA ASP A 147 -0.65 -9.27 -15.03
C ASP A 147 -0.21 -7.82 -15.18
N TRP A 148 0.06 -7.13 -14.05
CA TRP A 148 0.59 -5.76 -14.03
C TRP A 148 1.53 -5.57 -12.85
N CYS A 149 2.77 -5.18 -13.11
CA CYS A 149 3.77 -4.93 -12.08
C CYS A 149 4.59 -3.69 -12.45
N GLN A 150 4.36 -2.58 -11.75
CA GLN A 150 4.98 -1.31 -12.09
C GLN A 150 5.38 -0.48 -10.88
N GLY A 151 6.66 -0.12 -10.81
CA GLY A 151 7.20 0.84 -9.85
C GLY A 151 7.53 2.18 -10.48
N SER A 152 7.98 3.11 -9.64
CA SER A 152 8.46 4.45 -10.00
C SER A 152 7.46 5.27 -10.82
N VAL A 153 6.15 5.07 -10.56
CA VAL A 153 5.11 5.77 -11.33
C VAL A 153 4.98 7.26 -10.96
N GLY A 154 5.53 7.68 -9.81
CA GLY A 154 5.59 9.09 -9.40
C GLY A 154 4.23 9.80 -9.53
N ASN A 155 4.20 10.95 -10.20
CA ASN A 155 2.98 11.74 -10.40
C ASN A 155 1.93 11.07 -11.31
N ALA A 156 2.29 9.99 -11.99
CA ALA A 156 1.38 9.24 -12.84
C ALA A 156 0.56 8.18 -12.07
N LEU A 157 0.53 8.20 -10.72
CA LEU A 157 -0.13 7.19 -9.92
C LEU A 157 -1.58 6.93 -10.38
N THR A 158 -2.40 7.96 -10.49
CA THR A 158 -3.80 7.83 -10.91
C THR A 158 -3.93 7.31 -12.34
N SER A 159 -3.13 7.81 -13.30
CA SER A 159 -3.19 7.33 -14.70
C SER A 159 -2.73 5.89 -14.84
N LYS A 160 -1.68 5.48 -14.11
CA LYS A 160 -1.22 4.08 -14.11
C LYS A 160 -2.18 3.15 -13.40
N THR A 161 -2.89 3.63 -12.38
CA THR A 161 -4.01 2.91 -11.77
C THR A 161 -5.13 2.64 -12.78
N LYS A 162 -5.50 3.66 -13.59
CA LYS A 162 -6.49 3.52 -14.66
C LYS A 162 -6.09 2.47 -15.69
N GLU A 163 -4.85 2.54 -16.19
CA GLU A 163 -4.31 1.60 -17.16
C GLU A 163 -4.32 0.16 -16.62
N ALA A 164 -3.86 -0.04 -15.37
CA ALA A 164 -3.83 -1.35 -14.74
C ALA A 164 -5.23 -1.93 -14.54
N LEU A 165 -6.16 -1.15 -13.99
CA LEU A 165 -7.54 -1.60 -13.78
C LEU A 165 -8.22 -1.95 -15.12
N ALA A 166 -8.02 -1.12 -16.16
CA ALA A 166 -8.52 -1.43 -17.50
C ALA A 166 -7.95 -2.75 -18.05
N THR A 167 -6.68 -3.05 -17.76
CA THR A 167 -6.03 -4.30 -18.21
C THR A 167 -6.55 -5.52 -17.46
N ILE A 168 -6.58 -5.46 -16.11
CA ILE A 168 -6.92 -6.65 -15.29
C ILE A 168 -8.42 -6.95 -15.23
N SER A 169 -9.28 -5.98 -15.58
CA SER A 169 -10.74 -6.16 -15.60
C SER A 169 -11.32 -6.39 -17.00
N ALA A 170 -10.50 -6.30 -18.07
CA ALA A 170 -10.95 -6.25 -19.46
C ALA A 170 -11.82 -7.45 -19.92
N ASP A 171 -11.55 -8.64 -19.41
CA ASP A 171 -12.23 -9.88 -19.80
C ASP A 171 -13.24 -10.38 -18.75
N GLY A 172 -13.51 -9.58 -17.72
CA GLY A 172 -14.43 -9.94 -16.64
C GLY A 172 -13.87 -10.99 -15.65
N SER A 173 -12.58 -11.31 -15.73
CA SER A 173 -11.91 -12.14 -14.74
C SER A 173 -11.92 -11.46 -13.36
N SER A 174 -11.93 -12.26 -12.29
CA SER A 174 -11.68 -11.73 -10.96
C SER A 174 -10.25 -11.18 -10.85
N PHE A 175 -10.04 -10.21 -9.97
CA PHE A 175 -8.70 -9.63 -9.79
C PHE A 175 -8.38 -9.22 -8.35
N PHE A 176 -7.08 -9.17 -8.06
CA PHE A 176 -6.51 -8.50 -6.88
C PHE A 176 -5.52 -7.43 -7.33
N MET A 177 -5.63 -6.23 -6.77
CA MET A 177 -4.70 -5.14 -7.02
C MET A 177 -4.19 -4.54 -5.71
N MET A 178 -2.88 -4.35 -5.60
CA MET A 178 -2.25 -3.52 -4.58
C MET A 178 -1.72 -2.23 -5.21
N LEU A 179 -2.02 -1.10 -4.59
CA LEU A 179 -1.57 0.25 -4.97
C LEU A 179 -0.89 0.92 -3.79
N GLU A 180 0.29 1.50 -3.98
CA GLU A 180 1.04 2.21 -2.95
C GLU A 180 1.42 3.63 -3.35
N GLU A 181 1.23 4.56 -2.40
CA GLU A 181 1.89 5.87 -2.40
C GLU A 181 2.99 5.87 -1.33
N ALA A 182 4.24 5.72 -1.77
CA ALA A 182 5.40 5.57 -0.89
C ALA A 182 6.04 6.91 -0.45
N TYR A 183 5.73 8.01 -1.13
CA TYR A 183 6.41 9.28 -0.86
C TYR A 183 5.80 10.09 0.27
N ILE A 184 4.71 9.63 0.89
CA ILE A 184 4.26 10.20 2.15
C ILE A 184 5.31 9.90 3.22
N ASP A 185 5.73 8.64 3.33
CA ASP A 185 6.78 8.17 4.24
C ASP A 185 8.16 8.79 3.92
N LYS A 186 8.62 8.65 2.68
CA LYS A 186 9.96 9.10 2.28
C LYS A 186 10.17 10.59 2.46
N ASN A 187 9.15 11.39 2.18
CA ASN A 187 9.21 12.84 2.39
C ASN A 187 9.14 13.19 3.88
N SER A 188 8.39 12.41 4.68
CA SER A 188 8.34 12.57 6.13
C SER A 188 9.67 12.27 6.80
N HIS A 189 10.34 11.18 6.40
CA HIS A 189 11.71 10.86 6.86
C HIS A 189 12.72 11.96 6.56
N ASN A 190 12.56 12.67 5.44
CA ASN A 190 13.44 13.75 5.01
C ASN A 190 12.96 15.14 5.46
N ASN A 191 11.92 15.25 6.27
CA ASN A 191 11.28 16.50 6.70
C ASN A 191 10.89 17.43 5.54
N LYS A 192 10.51 16.85 4.38
CA LYS A 192 10.06 17.57 3.19
C LYS A 192 8.56 17.77 3.24
N TYR A 193 8.12 18.74 4.04
CA TYR A 193 6.71 18.97 4.33
C TYR A 193 5.86 19.26 3.08
N PRO A 194 6.22 20.19 2.17
CA PRO A 194 5.43 20.45 0.96
C PRO A 194 5.29 19.23 0.05
N GLU A 195 6.38 18.46 -0.11
CA GLU A 195 6.39 17.24 -0.94
C GLU A 195 5.57 16.11 -0.30
N MET A 196 5.57 16.03 1.02
CA MET A 196 4.72 15.11 1.77
C MET A 196 3.23 15.46 1.56
N ILE A 197 2.84 16.72 1.66
CA ILE A 197 1.47 17.19 1.36
C ILE A 197 1.09 16.86 -0.09
N SER A 198 2.00 17.08 -1.03
CA SER A 198 1.79 16.73 -2.44
C SER A 198 1.54 15.22 -2.63
N ALA A 199 2.29 14.38 -1.90
CA ALA A 199 2.10 12.93 -1.93
C ALA A 199 0.74 12.50 -1.36
N VAL A 200 0.30 13.10 -0.24
CA VAL A 200 -1.04 12.84 0.32
C VAL A 200 -2.14 13.22 -0.67
N ASN A 201 -2.02 14.39 -1.33
CA ASN A 201 -2.99 14.82 -2.34
C ASN A 201 -3.01 13.86 -3.54
N ARG A 202 -1.86 13.46 -4.06
CA ARG A 202 -1.76 12.48 -5.15
C ARG A 202 -2.40 11.13 -4.80
N TYR A 203 -2.19 10.65 -3.57
CA TYR A 203 -2.84 9.45 -3.07
C TYR A 203 -4.37 9.64 -2.99
N ASN A 204 -4.82 10.78 -2.51
CA ASN A 204 -6.23 11.13 -2.43
C ASN A 204 -6.91 11.19 -3.81
N ASP A 205 -6.22 11.69 -4.84
CA ASP A 205 -6.71 11.69 -6.24
C ASP A 205 -6.84 10.26 -6.79
N ALA A 206 -5.89 9.39 -6.45
CA ALA A 206 -5.99 7.98 -6.81
C ALA A 206 -7.16 7.28 -6.08
N ILE A 207 -7.38 7.60 -4.79
CA ILE A 207 -8.53 7.10 -4.02
C ILE A 207 -9.85 7.52 -4.68
N ALA A 208 -9.99 8.80 -5.05
CA ALA A 208 -11.19 9.31 -5.72
C ALA A 208 -11.52 8.49 -6.96
N TYR A 209 -10.54 8.27 -7.82
CA TYR A 209 -10.71 7.45 -9.03
C TYR A 209 -11.10 6.01 -8.72
N VAL A 210 -10.45 5.37 -7.75
CA VAL A 210 -10.76 3.98 -7.40
C VAL A 210 -12.15 3.86 -6.80
N ILE A 211 -12.63 4.84 -6.03
CA ILE A 211 -14.02 4.88 -5.53
C ILE A 211 -15.00 4.95 -6.72
N GLU A 212 -14.75 5.82 -7.71
CA GLU A 212 -15.58 5.88 -8.93
C GLU A 212 -15.61 4.53 -9.66
N PHE A 213 -14.45 3.88 -9.80
CA PHE A 213 -14.35 2.55 -10.39
C PHE A 213 -15.20 1.52 -9.62
N VAL A 214 -15.09 1.46 -8.29
CA VAL A 214 -15.82 0.51 -7.45
C VAL A 214 -17.34 0.75 -7.49
N LEU A 215 -17.79 2.00 -7.58
CA LEU A 215 -19.21 2.31 -7.74
C LEU A 215 -19.79 1.73 -9.04
N MET A 216 -18.98 1.61 -10.10
CA MET A 216 -19.36 0.98 -11.37
C MET A 216 -19.14 -0.54 -11.38
N HIS A 217 -18.41 -1.08 -10.40
CA HIS A 217 -18.07 -2.50 -10.27
C HIS A 217 -18.40 -2.99 -8.84
N PRO A 218 -19.69 -3.17 -8.50
CA PRO A 218 -20.15 -3.40 -7.12
C PRO A 218 -19.73 -4.76 -6.54
N ASP A 219 -19.14 -5.63 -7.33
CA ASP A 219 -18.49 -6.88 -6.90
C ASP A 219 -17.02 -6.69 -6.48
N THR A 220 -16.59 -5.45 -6.28
CA THR A 220 -15.21 -5.09 -5.89
C THR A 220 -15.15 -4.60 -4.45
N VAL A 221 -14.31 -5.23 -3.62
CA VAL A 221 -13.96 -4.73 -2.28
C VAL A 221 -12.82 -3.73 -2.40
N LEU A 222 -12.99 -2.55 -1.80
CA LEU A 222 -11.95 -1.55 -1.65
C LEU A 222 -11.53 -1.47 -0.19
N MET A 223 -10.22 -1.60 0.05
CA MET A 223 -9.58 -1.38 1.34
C MET A 223 -8.53 -0.28 1.20
N ILE A 224 -8.61 0.76 2.05
CA ILE A 224 -7.66 1.86 2.09
C ILE A 224 -7.03 1.88 3.48
N THR A 225 -5.71 1.89 3.54
CA THR A 225 -4.98 1.86 4.81
C THR A 225 -3.65 2.59 4.72
N ALA A 226 -2.99 2.75 5.87
CA ALA A 226 -1.56 2.97 5.97
C ALA A 226 -0.89 1.72 6.55
N ASP A 227 0.37 1.55 6.32
CA ASP A 227 1.16 0.47 6.89
C ASP A 227 1.69 0.83 8.30
N HIS A 228 2.05 2.08 8.53
CA HIS A 228 2.41 2.70 9.81
C HIS A 228 2.27 4.23 9.72
N GLU A 229 2.67 4.96 10.76
CA GLU A 229 2.86 6.41 10.75
C GLU A 229 4.35 6.73 10.76
N THR A 230 4.76 7.82 10.08
CA THR A 230 6.13 8.30 10.05
C THR A 230 6.25 9.73 10.56
N GLY A 231 7.04 9.94 11.62
CA GLY A 231 7.45 11.25 12.11
C GLY A 231 6.37 12.11 12.78
N GLY A 232 5.10 11.67 12.80
CA GLY A 232 4.02 12.34 13.49
C GLY A 232 3.58 13.69 12.92
N ALA A 233 4.06 14.08 11.73
CA ALA A 233 3.73 15.29 10.95
C ALA A 233 3.28 16.51 11.80
N LYS A 234 4.11 16.94 12.76
CA LYS A 234 3.82 18.13 13.57
C LYS A 234 4.17 19.37 12.78
N GLN A 235 3.18 20.19 12.48
CA GLN A 235 3.39 21.51 11.91
C GLN A 235 4.29 22.32 12.84
N GLN A 236 5.50 22.70 12.42
CA GLN A 236 6.26 23.73 13.12
C GLN A 236 5.43 25.00 13.12
N ARG A 237 5.12 25.55 14.30
CA ARG A 237 4.53 26.89 14.40
C ARG A 237 5.50 27.85 13.70
N ARG A 238 5.08 28.42 12.56
CA ARG A 238 5.77 29.59 12.03
C ARG A 238 5.73 30.62 13.15
N HIS A 239 6.88 30.94 13.74
CA HIS A 239 7.05 32.15 14.53
C HIS A 239 6.80 33.29 13.53
N LEU A 240 5.60 33.84 13.57
CA LEU A 240 5.35 35.15 13.02
C LEU A 240 6.21 36.08 13.87
N HIS A 241 7.37 36.45 13.38
CA HIS A 241 8.02 37.69 13.84
C HIS A 241 7.10 38.80 13.38
N ALA A 242 6.33 39.35 14.31
CA ALA A 242 5.73 40.65 14.14
C ALA A 242 6.89 41.65 14.20
N ASP A 243 7.19 42.27 13.08
CA ASP A 243 7.91 43.53 13.03
C ASP A 243 6.91 44.65 13.27
#